data_69f3f320c51d719d85b92411ca854d22
#
_entry.id   69f3f320c51d719d85b92411ca854d22
#
_cell.length_a   1.000
_cell.length_b   1.000
_cell.length_c   1.000
_cell.angle_alpha   90.00
_cell.angle_beta   90.00
_cell.angle_gamma   90.00
#
_symmetry.space_group_name_H-M   'P 1'
#
loop_
_entity.id
_entity.type
_entity.pdbx_description
1 polymer ?
#
loop_
_entity_poly.entity_id
_entity_poly.type
_entity_poly.pdbx_seq_one_letter_code
_entity_poly.pdbx_strand_id
1 'polypeptide(L)'
;EKMVLLGQTEVDGLKVFHRRLSPERINLNHGKLDFQLNVEPHALELDSCSTIRFNDLQFHPYLRVEPPSHLMAFIHQPLFPAKELFNSLPHGLFENLEGLRVEGELAYDFELDADLARPDSLKFYSDLRPQHFRILGYGTTDLGKMSEEFEYTAYENEMPVRTFPVGPSWNHFLPLDSVP
;
A
#
# COMPACT_ATOMS: atom_id res chain seq x y z
N GLU A 1 28.81 6.32 22.28
CA GLU A 1 28.92 4.86 22.09
C GLU A 1 27.67 4.40 21.33
N LYS A 2 27.85 3.61 20.27
CA LYS A 2 26.77 3.06 19.43
C LYS A 2 26.66 1.57 19.73
N MET A 3 25.45 1.10 20.02
CA MET A 3 25.15 -0.33 20.17
C MET A 3 24.35 -0.78 18.96
N VAL A 4 24.69 -1.94 18.41
CA VAL A 4 23.97 -2.54 17.29
C VAL A 4 23.30 -3.83 17.77
N LEU A 5 22.02 -3.95 17.58
CA LEU A 5 21.23 -5.14 17.88
C LEU A 5 20.74 -5.74 16.55
N LEU A 6 21.01 -7.01 16.39
CA LEU A 6 20.51 -7.79 15.26
C LEU A 6 19.49 -8.79 15.78
N GLY A 7 18.40 -8.95 15.09
CA GLY A 7 17.35 -9.88 15.50
C GLY A 7 16.44 -10.30 14.38
N GLN A 8 15.66 -11.32 14.65
CA GLN A 8 14.64 -11.87 13.77
C GLN A 8 13.38 -12.18 14.56
N THR A 9 12.26 -11.83 14.00
CA THR A 9 10.94 -12.15 14.53
C THR A 9 10.06 -12.70 13.42
N GLU A 10 9.32 -13.75 13.71
CA GLU A 10 8.37 -14.37 12.81
C GLU A 10 7.03 -14.56 13.52
N VAL A 11 5.95 -14.25 12.82
CA VAL A 11 4.59 -14.32 13.37
C VAL A 11 3.68 -14.97 12.32
N ASP A 12 3.03 -16.05 12.72
CA ASP A 12 2.09 -16.79 11.89
C ASP A 12 0.67 -16.68 12.45
N GLY A 13 -0.29 -16.47 11.56
CA GLY A 13 -1.71 -16.49 11.90
C GLY A 13 -2.14 -15.41 12.90
N LEU A 14 -1.52 -14.22 12.86
CA LEU A 14 -1.89 -13.11 13.72
C LEU A 14 -3.31 -12.61 13.39
N LYS A 15 -4.15 -12.52 14.41
CA LYS A 15 -5.50 -11.98 14.30
C LYS A 15 -5.63 -10.73 15.17
N VAL A 16 -5.89 -9.61 14.53
CA VAL A 16 -6.05 -8.33 15.21
C VAL A 16 -7.49 -7.85 15.07
N PHE A 17 -8.09 -7.43 16.17
CA PHE A 17 -9.39 -6.78 16.15
C PHE A 17 -9.29 -5.43 16.82
N HIS A 18 -9.55 -4.37 16.04
CA HIS A 18 -9.59 -3.02 16.57
C HIS A 18 -10.61 -2.19 15.79
N ARG A 19 -11.68 -1.76 16.45
CA ARG A 19 -12.84 -1.10 15.83
C ARG A 19 -12.54 0.17 15.02
N ARG A 20 -11.42 0.85 15.29
CA ARG A 20 -10.99 2.03 14.54
C ARG A 20 -10.20 1.68 13.27
N LEU A 21 -9.70 0.45 13.14
CA LEU A 21 -8.94 0.00 12.00
C LEU A 21 -9.83 -0.75 11.00
N SER A 22 -10.69 -1.62 11.52
CA SER A 22 -11.61 -2.41 10.70
C SER A 22 -12.82 -2.84 11.50
N PRO A 23 -14.02 -2.92 10.89
CA PRO A 23 -15.19 -3.53 11.50
C PRO A 23 -15.02 -5.04 11.68
N GLU A 24 -14.16 -5.68 10.90
CA GLU A 24 -13.86 -7.10 10.93
C GLU A 24 -12.50 -7.41 11.57
N ARG A 25 -12.21 -8.70 11.72
CA ARG A 25 -10.91 -9.16 12.21
C ARG A 25 -9.90 -9.13 11.07
N ILE A 26 -8.82 -8.41 11.28
CA ILE A 26 -7.69 -8.37 10.36
C ILE A 26 -6.87 -9.65 10.57
N ASN A 27 -6.68 -10.44 9.52
CA ASN A 27 -5.91 -11.66 9.56
C ASN A 27 -4.59 -11.47 8.79
N LEU A 28 -3.47 -11.62 9.49
CA LEU A 28 -2.15 -11.68 8.92
C LEU A 28 -1.69 -13.14 8.91
N ASN A 29 -1.50 -13.71 7.74
CA ASN A 29 -1.14 -15.13 7.61
C ASN A 29 0.31 -15.36 8.02
N HIS A 30 1.23 -14.56 7.48
CA HIS A 30 2.66 -14.68 7.75
C HIS A 30 3.32 -13.32 7.80
N GLY A 31 4.11 -13.05 8.82
CA GLY A 31 4.90 -11.86 8.98
C GLY A 31 6.32 -12.20 9.46
N LYS A 32 7.33 -11.64 8.84
CA LYS A 32 8.72 -11.80 9.23
C LYS A 32 9.41 -10.45 9.26
N LEU A 33 10.19 -10.22 10.32
CA LEU A 33 11.04 -9.05 10.49
C LEU A 33 12.46 -9.52 10.78
N ASP A 34 13.38 -9.25 9.88
CA ASP A 34 14.81 -9.32 10.11
C ASP A 34 15.29 -7.88 10.34
N PHE A 35 15.84 -7.58 11.49
CA PHE A 35 16.13 -6.19 11.85
C PHE A 35 17.57 -5.96 12.30
N GLN A 36 18.05 -4.80 11.94
CA GLN A 36 19.23 -4.16 12.52
C GLN A 36 18.80 -2.89 13.22
N LEU A 37 18.92 -2.84 14.53
CA LEU A 37 18.61 -1.71 15.37
C LEU A 37 19.88 -1.06 15.88
N ASN A 38 20.08 0.19 15.54
CA ASN A 38 21.18 1.02 16.01
C ASN A 38 20.68 1.85 17.20
N VAL A 39 21.31 1.68 18.36
CA VAL A 39 20.98 2.42 19.58
C VAL A 39 22.11 3.39 19.87
N GLU A 40 21.79 4.66 19.86
CA GLU A 40 22.69 5.77 20.17
C GLU A 40 22.18 6.53 21.41
N PRO A 41 22.99 7.36 22.10
CA PRO A 41 22.56 8.06 23.31
C PRO A 41 21.33 8.95 23.12
N HIS A 42 21.11 9.43 21.89
CA HIS A 42 20.03 10.36 21.54
C HIS A 42 19.21 9.91 20.32
N ALA A 43 19.33 8.65 19.90
CA ALA A 43 18.57 8.16 18.77
C ALA A 43 18.41 6.63 18.83
N LEU A 44 17.28 6.17 18.32
CA LEU A 44 17.00 4.77 18.02
C LEU A 44 16.73 4.67 16.52
N GLU A 45 17.43 3.79 15.83
CA GLU A 45 17.35 3.68 14.39
C GLU A 45 17.15 2.23 13.95
N LEU A 46 16.08 1.98 13.21
CA LEU A 46 15.93 0.76 12.43
C LEU A 46 16.62 1.00 11.08
N ASP A 47 17.71 0.30 10.86
CA ASP A 47 18.53 0.46 9.66
C ASP A 47 17.81 -0.05 8.41
N SER A 48 18.03 0.60 7.27
CA SER A 48 17.45 0.23 5.98
C SER A 48 17.86 -1.15 5.45
N CYS A 49 18.88 -1.78 6.04
CA CYS A 49 19.19 -3.18 5.77
C CYS A 49 18.19 -4.15 6.45
N SER A 50 17.32 -3.63 7.32
CA SER A 50 16.23 -4.40 7.89
C SER A 50 15.22 -4.79 6.82
N THR A 51 14.62 -5.95 6.98
CA THR A 51 13.63 -6.47 6.02
C THR A 51 12.34 -6.78 6.74
N ILE A 52 11.25 -6.22 6.26
CA ILE A 52 9.89 -6.64 6.64
C ILE A 52 9.33 -7.46 5.50
N ARG A 53 8.90 -8.67 5.80
CA ARG A 53 8.11 -9.50 4.89
C ARG A 53 6.71 -9.66 5.45
N PHE A 54 5.77 -9.48 4.59
CA PHE A 54 4.36 -9.50 4.91
C PHE A 54 3.62 -10.31 3.82
N ASN A 55 3.33 -11.58 4.10
CA ASN A 55 2.93 -12.55 3.09
C ASN A 55 3.95 -12.58 1.92
N ASP A 56 3.53 -12.22 0.72
CA ASP A 56 4.39 -12.20 -0.48
C ASP A 56 5.17 -10.90 -0.65
N LEU A 57 4.77 -9.83 0.04
CA LEU A 57 5.40 -8.52 -0.06
C LEU A 57 6.61 -8.39 0.86
N GLN A 58 7.70 -7.90 0.32
CA GLN A 58 8.93 -7.60 1.07
C GLN A 58 9.34 -6.15 0.83
N PHE A 59 9.73 -5.45 1.89
CA PHE A 59 10.24 -4.09 1.81
C PHE A 59 11.30 -3.81 2.87
N HIS A 60 12.07 -2.73 2.67
CA HIS A 60 13.17 -2.31 3.51
C HIS A 60 12.86 -0.94 4.13
N PRO A 61 12.28 -0.92 5.33
CA PRO A 61 11.98 0.34 6.00
C PRO A 61 13.22 0.91 6.67
N TYR A 62 13.29 2.23 6.71
CA TYR A 62 14.14 2.97 7.62
C TYR A 62 13.26 3.72 8.62
N LEU A 63 13.63 3.67 9.89
CA LEU A 63 12.95 4.42 10.94
C LEU A 63 13.98 4.97 11.91
N ARG A 64 13.92 6.27 12.20
CA ARG A 64 14.77 6.91 13.21
C ARG A 64 13.91 7.73 14.17
N VAL A 65 14.12 7.49 15.45
CA VAL A 65 13.47 8.19 16.54
C VAL A 65 14.52 8.94 17.32
N GLU A 66 14.38 10.26 17.42
CA GLU A 66 15.23 11.11 18.22
C GLU A 66 14.39 11.73 19.35
N PRO A 67 14.64 11.32 20.60
CA PRO A 67 13.95 11.94 21.73
C PRO A 67 14.21 13.46 21.81
N PRO A 68 13.24 14.26 22.24
CA PRO A 68 12.00 13.80 22.86
C PRO A 68 10.85 13.50 21.87
N SER A 69 10.94 13.93 20.61
CA SER A 69 9.73 13.92 19.78
C SER A 69 9.95 13.79 18.27
N HIS A 70 11.19 13.72 17.80
CA HIS A 70 11.47 13.69 16.37
C HIS A 70 11.44 12.26 15.82
N LEU A 71 10.69 12.08 14.74
CA LEU A 71 10.48 10.82 14.05
C LEU A 71 10.76 11.01 12.54
N MET A 72 11.65 10.20 12.00
CA MET A 72 11.89 10.10 10.58
C MET A 72 11.63 8.66 10.12
N ALA A 73 10.93 8.50 9.00
CA ALA A 73 10.73 7.19 8.39
C ALA A 73 10.77 7.33 6.88
N PHE A 74 11.35 6.34 6.21
CA PHE A 74 11.22 6.22 4.77
C PHE A 74 11.20 4.75 4.32
N ILE A 75 10.55 4.54 3.19
CA ILE A 75 10.54 3.29 2.45
C ILE A 75 10.85 3.65 1.00
N HIS A 76 11.84 3.00 0.44
CA HIS A 76 12.10 3.04 -0.99
C HIS A 76 11.92 1.63 -1.54
N GLN A 77 10.82 1.41 -2.26
CA GLN A 77 10.49 0.14 -2.86
C GLN A 77 10.64 0.26 -4.38
N PRO A 78 11.70 -0.33 -4.97
CA PRO A 78 11.84 -0.36 -6.42
C PRO A 78 10.72 -1.16 -7.06
N LEU A 79 10.69 -1.23 -8.38
CA LEU A 79 9.67 -1.98 -9.12
C LEU A 79 9.50 -3.40 -8.59
N PHE A 80 8.28 -3.75 -8.27
CA PHE A 80 7.85 -5.07 -7.81
C PHE A 80 6.51 -5.45 -8.43
N PRO A 81 6.19 -6.73 -8.58
CA PRO A 81 4.93 -7.17 -9.16
C PRO A 81 3.72 -6.66 -8.35
N ALA A 82 2.80 -5.97 -9.00
CA ALA A 82 1.60 -5.42 -8.35
C ALA A 82 0.79 -6.49 -7.61
N LYS A 83 0.74 -7.71 -8.15
CA LYS A 83 0.05 -8.86 -7.52
C LYS A 83 0.58 -9.18 -6.12
N GLU A 84 1.87 -8.95 -5.85
CA GLU A 84 2.46 -9.21 -4.52
C GLU A 84 1.87 -8.28 -3.47
N LEU A 85 1.65 -7.01 -3.82
CA LEU A 85 0.97 -6.07 -2.94
C LEU A 85 -0.47 -6.53 -2.64
N PHE A 86 -1.26 -6.77 -3.69
CA PHE A 86 -2.69 -7.09 -3.52
C PHE A 86 -2.91 -8.44 -2.85
N ASN A 87 -2.08 -9.45 -3.12
CA ASN A 87 -2.13 -10.75 -2.44
C ASN A 87 -1.69 -10.67 -0.97
N SER A 88 -0.89 -9.66 -0.63
CA SER A 88 -0.37 -9.50 0.73
C SER A 88 -1.28 -8.68 1.63
N LEU A 89 -2.30 -8.00 1.07
CA LEU A 89 -3.23 -7.22 1.87
C LEU A 89 -3.96 -8.11 2.88
N PRO A 90 -4.00 -7.74 4.16
CA PRO A 90 -4.69 -8.53 5.17
C PRO A 90 -6.19 -8.55 4.91
N HIS A 91 -6.78 -9.75 5.01
CA HIS A 91 -8.23 -9.89 4.98
C HIS A 91 -8.89 -9.07 6.09
N GLY A 92 -9.99 -8.41 5.76
CA GLY A 92 -10.76 -7.58 6.67
C GLY A 92 -10.25 -6.15 6.85
N LEU A 93 -9.09 -5.79 6.26
CA LEU A 93 -8.60 -4.40 6.29
C LEU A 93 -9.03 -3.61 5.06
N PHE A 94 -9.05 -4.27 3.90
CA PHE A 94 -9.35 -3.67 2.60
C PHE A 94 -10.38 -4.51 1.84
N GLU A 95 -11.59 -4.63 2.40
CA GLU A 95 -12.68 -5.45 1.83
C GLU A 95 -12.93 -5.16 0.34
N ASN A 96 -12.85 -3.88 -0.06
CA ASN A 96 -13.07 -3.45 -1.44
C ASN A 96 -11.95 -3.87 -2.40
N LEU A 97 -10.81 -4.35 -1.88
CA LEU A 97 -9.69 -4.83 -2.68
C LEU A 97 -9.54 -6.35 -2.65
N GLU A 98 -10.32 -7.03 -1.82
CA GLU A 98 -10.31 -8.48 -1.75
C GLU A 98 -10.82 -9.08 -3.07
N GLY A 99 -10.02 -10.01 -3.62
CA GLY A 99 -10.34 -10.63 -4.90
C GLY A 99 -9.99 -9.80 -6.13
N LEU A 100 -9.37 -8.63 -5.96
CA LEU A 100 -8.87 -7.85 -7.08
C LEU A 100 -7.71 -8.56 -7.76
N ARG A 101 -7.85 -8.86 -9.05
CA ARG A 101 -6.80 -9.46 -9.87
C ARG A 101 -6.14 -8.37 -10.70
N VAL A 102 -4.83 -8.27 -10.57
CA VAL A 102 -4.02 -7.23 -11.23
C VAL A 102 -2.80 -7.83 -11.91
N GLU A 103 -2.27 -7.11 -12.89
CA GLU A 103 -0.95 -7.34 -13.45
C GLU A 103 -0.19 -6.03 -13.60
N GLY A 104 1.11 -6.14 -13.91
CA GLY A 104 2.02 -5.00 -13.99
C GLY A 104 2.86 -4.87 -12.74
N GLU A 105 3.56 -3.77 -12.64
CA GLU A 105 4.52 -3.48 -11.59
C GLU A 105 4.18 -2.17 -10.90
N LEU A 106 4.61 -2.05 -9.65
CA LEU A 106 4.49 -0.85 -8.82
C LEU A 106 5.87 -0.50 -8.28
N ALA A 107 6.15 0.80 -8.16
CA ALA A 107 7.23 1.30 -7.31
C ALA A 107 6.62 2.22 -6.26
N TYR A 108 7.19 2.23 -5.07
CA TYR A 108 6.63 3.01 -3.96
C TYR A 108 7.73 3.73 -3.19
N ASP A 109 7.56 5.02 -3.03
CA ASP A 109 8.37 5.86 -2.17
C ASP A 109 7.50 6.47 -1.06
N PHE A 110 8.01 6.40 0.15
CA PHE A 110 7.38 6.97 1.32
C PHE A 110 8.43 7.70 2.16
N GLU A 111 8.12 8.92 2.56
CA GLU A 111 8.95 9.70 3.46
C GLU A 111 8.06 10.39 4.52
N LEU A 112 8.50 10.32 5.75
CA LEU A 112 7.90 10.99 6.89
C LEU A 112 9.00 11.66 7.71
N ASP A 113 8.81 12.93 8.00
CA ASP A 113 9.64 13.72 8.94
C ASP A 113 8.69 14.49 9.85
N ALA A 114 8.66 14.16 11.13
CA ALA A 114 7.70 14.67 12.08
C ALA A 114 8.34 15.01 13.43
N ASP A 115 8.10 16.22 13.90
CA ASP A 115 8.32 16.56 15.30
C ASP A 115 6.96 16.48 16.04
N LEU A 116 6.77 15.43 16.83
CA LEU A 116 5.51 15.18 17.53
C LEU A 116 5.17 16.28 18.57
N ALA A 117 6.16 17.08 18.99
CA ALA A 117 5.94 18.24 19.83
C ALA A 117 5.45 19.47 19.03
N ARG A 118 5.62 19.44 17.71
CA ARG A 118 5.21 20.50 16.79
C ARG A 118 4.49 19.90 15.58
N PRO A 119 3.20 19.59 15.71
CA PRO A 119 2.43 18.94 14.63
C PRO A 119 2.47 19.67 13.29
N ASP A 120 2.63 20.99 13.31
CA ASP A 120 2.73 21.83 12.11
C ASP A 120 4.05 21.61 11.33
N SER A 121 5.02 20.90 11.91
CA SER A 121 6.30 20.58 11.25
C SER A 121 6.25 19.29 10.46
N LEU A 122 5.12 18.59 10.44
CA LEU A 122 4.94 17.34 9.71
C LEU A 122 5.22 17.52 8.21
N LYS A 123 6.18 16.78 7.72
CA LYS A 123 6.43 16.58 6.29
C LYS A 123 6.11 15.15 5.93
N PHE A 124 5.29 15.00 4.92
CA PHE A 124 4.84 13.72 4.46
C PHE A 124 4.91 13.67 2.93
N TYR A 125 5.51 12.62 2.41
CA TYR A 125 5.53 12.32 0.98
C TYR A 125 5.18 10.85 0.78
N SER A 126 4.31 10.58 -0.19
CA SER A 126 3.94 9.22 -0.58
C SER A 126 3.69 9.22 -2.07
N ASP A 127 4.41 8.37 -2.80
CA ASP A 127 4.32 8.26 -4.25
C ASP A 127 4.26 6.79 -4.67
N LEU A 128 3.15 6.40 -5.29
CA LEU A 128 2.94 5.08 -5.85
C LEU A 128 2.93 5.18 -7.37
N ARG A 129 3.95 4.63 -8.01
CA ARG A 129 4.15 4.69 -9.46
C ARG A 129 3.82 3.36 -10.12
N PRO A 130 2.68 3.28 -10.82
CA PRO A 130 2.33 2.10 -11.59
C PRO A 130 3.09 2.05 -12.91
N GLN A 131 3.54 0.83 -13.30
CA GLN A 131 4.11 0.56 -14.61
C GLN A 131 3.38 -0.64 -15.25
N HIS A 132 2.81 -0.41 -16.44
CA HIS A 132 2.00 -1.42 -17.16
C HIS A 132 0.88 -2.03 -16.29
N PHE A 133 0.39 -1.27 -15.32
CA PHE A 133 -0.62 -1.73 -14.37
C PHE A 133 -1.98 -1.89 -15.06
N ARG A 134 -2.59 -3.05 -14.87
CA ARG A 134 -3.94 -3.35 -15.36
C ARG A 134 -4.73 -4.13 -14.33
N ILE A 135 -6.01 -3.83 -14.24
CA ILE A 135 -6.97 -4.61 -13.47
C ILE A 135 -7.57 -5.66 -14.41
N LEU A 136 -7.38 -6.92 -14.09
CA LEU A 136 -7.83 -8.05 -14.89
C LEU A 136 -9.25 -8.48 -14.51
N GLY A 137 -9.63 -8.29 -13.25
CA GLY A 137 -10.95 -8.70 -12.78
C GLY A 137 -11.09 -8.56 -11.28
N TYR A 138 -12.29 -8.88 -10.80
CA TYR A 138 -12.64 -8.88 -9.40
C TYR A 138 -13.39 -10.17 -9.06
N GLY A 139 -12.88 -10.93 -8.11
CA GLY A 139 -13.40 -12.25 -7.78
C GLY A 139 -13.39 -13.16 -9.02
N THR A 140 -14.57 -13.64 -9.42
CA THR A 140 -14.75 -14.47 -10.62
C THR A 140 -15.04 -13.67 -11.88
N THR A 141 -15.23 -12.35 -11.78
CA THR A 141 -15.54 -11.46 -12.90
C THR A 141 -14.28 -11.11 -13.67
N ASP A 142 -14.32 -11.27 -14.99
CA ASP A 142 -13.24 -10.89 -15.90
C ASP A 142 -13.59 -9.56 -16.58
N LEU A 143 -12.84 -8.51 -16.24
CA LEU A 143 -13.10 -7.16 -16.77
C LEU A 143 -12.73 -7.03 -18.26
N GLY A 144 -11.81 -7.88 -18.75
CA GLY A 144 -11.47 -7.91 -20.18
C GLY A 144 -12.66 -8.29 -21.05
N LYS A 145 -13.51 -9.19 -20.56
CA LYS A 145 -14.75 -9.58 -21.27
C LYS A 145 -15.85 -8.55 -21.13
N MET A 146 -15.87 -7.79 -20.04
CA MET A 146 -16.86 -6.74 -19.83
C MET A 146 -16.58 -5.52 -20.70
N SER A 147 -15.33 -5.21 -21.03
CA SER A 147 -14.99 -4.07 -21.89
C SER A 147 -15.52 -4.24 -23.31
N GLU A 148 -15.60 -5.47 -23.80
CA GLU A 148 -16.16 -5.75 -25.13
C GLU A 148 -17.68 -5.50 -25.18
N GLU A 149 -18.38 -5.69 -24.09
CA GLU A 149 -19.83 -5.47 -24.01
C GLU A 149 -20.22 -4.01 -23.78
N PHE A 150 -19.35 -3.20 -23.20
CA PHE A 150 -19.65 -1.79 -22.81
C PHE A 150 -19.03 -0.75 -23.73
N GLU A 151 -18.25 -1.13 -24.70
CA GLU A 151 -17.58 -0.21 -25.61
C GLU A 151 -18.55 0.64 -26.45
N TYR A 152 -19.81 0.20 -26.60
CA TYR A 152 -20.82 0.85 -27.43
C TYR A 152 -21.71 1.88 -26.74
N THR A 153 -21.80 1.86 -25.43
CA THR A 153 -22.69 2.78 -24.69
C THR A 153 -22.12 4.17 -24.44
N ALA A 154 -20.83 4.36 -24.66
CA ALA A 154 -20.14 5.61 -24.39
C ALA A 154 -20.37 6.72 -25.44
N TYR A 155 -20.88 6.39 -26.60
CA TYR A 155 -20.96 7.32 -27.75
C TYR A 155 -22.36 7.82 -28.10
N GLU A 156 -23.40 7.32 -27.43
CA GLU A 156 -24.78 7.72 -27.78
C GLU A 156 -25.12 9.20 -27.53
N ASN A 157 -24.30 9.94 -26.77
CA ASN A 157 -24.58 11.35 -26.44
C ASN A 157 -23.50 12.35 -26.85
N GLU A 158 -22.61 12.01 -27.77
CA GLU A 158 -21.56 12.88 -28.29
C GLU A 158 -20.60 13.51 -27.24
N MET A 159 -20.68 13.07 -25.98
CA MET A 159 -19.74 13.50 -24.94
C MET A 159 -18.59 12.50 -24.80
N PRO A 160 -17.34 12.97 -24.74
CA PRO A 160 -16.20 12.10 -24.50
C PRO A 160 -16.27 11.56 -23.06
N VAL A 161 -16.84 10.39 -22.90
CA VAL A 161 -16.84 9.67 -21.63
C VAL A 161 -15.59 8.81 -21.60
N ARG A 162 -14.76 8.96 -20.58
CA ARG A 162 -13.70 8.00 -20.32
C ARG A 162 -14.36 6.69 -19.84
N THR A 163 -14.48 5.73 -20.72
CA THR A 163 -14.82 4.38 -20.34
C THR A 163 -13.59 3.71 -19.75
N PHE A 164 -13.62 3.48 -18.47
CA PHE A 164 -12.77 2.47 -17.88
C PHE A 164 -13.50 1.12 -18.04
N PRO A 165 -12.81 0.03 -18.38
CA PRO A 165 -13.39 -1.30 -18.47
C PRO A 165 -13.66 -1.85 -17.06
N VAL A 166 -14.63 -1.29 -16.38
CA VAL A 166 -15.00 -1.60 -15.00
C VAL A 166 -16.49 -1.78 -14.94
N GLY A 167 -16.88 -2.74 -14.18
CA GLY A 167 -18.25 -3.19 -14.10
C GLY A 167 -19.31 -2.10 -13.83
N PRO A 168 -20.58 -2.48 -13.83
CA PRO A 168 -21.74 -1.54 -13.82
C PRO A 168 -21.74 -0.52 -12.68
N SER A 169 -21.07 -0.79 -11.57
CA SER A 169 -20.93 0.12 -10.44
C SER A 169 -20.06 1.35 -10.70
N TRP A 170 -19.33 1.37 -11.79
CA TRP A 170 -18.44 2.46 -12.17
C TRP A 170 -19.02 3.38 -13.25
N ASN A 171 -20.24 3.10 -13.69
CA ASN A 171 -20.98 3.95 -14.64
C ASN A 171 -21.39 5.32 -14.06
N HIS A 172 -20.98 5.65 -12.85
CA HIS A 172 -21.19 6.97 -12.23
C HIS A 172 -19.98 7.90 -12.34
N PHE A 173 -19.03 7.60 -13.20
CA PHE A 173 -17.93 8.51 -13.44
C PHE A 173 -18.43 9.79 -14.10
N LEU A 174 -18.07 10.88 -13.46
CA LEU A 174 -18.41 12.22 -13.87
C LEU A 174 -17.95 12.50 -15.31
N PRO A 175 -18.75 13.24 -16.07
CA PRO A 175 -18.32 13.79 -17.36
C PRO A 175 -16.97 14.51 -17.19
N LEU A 176 -16.13 14.45 -18.20
CA LEU A 176 -14.81 15.12 -18.21
C LEU A 176 -14.87 16.61 -17.87
N ASP A 177 -16.01 17.25 -18.13
CA ASP A 177 -16.24 18.68 -17.88
C ASP A 177 -16.45 19.02 -16.39
N SER A 178 -16.53 18.04 -15.51
CA SER A 178 -16.68 18.24 -14.07
C SER A 178 -15.39 18.10 -13.29
N VAL A 179 -14.26 17.94 -13.96
CA VAL A 179 -12.92 17.96 -13.34
C VAL A 179 -12.34 19.35 -13.57
N PRO A 180 -12.09 20.15 -12.50
CA PRO A 180 -11.47 21.47 -12.61
C PRO A 180 -10.05 21.41 -13.13
#